data_74d45d4cf62ca8940287cba0e1ca27ba
#
_entry.id   74d45d4cf62ca8940287cba0e1ca27ba
#
_cell.length_a   1.000
_cell.length_b   1.000
_cell.length_c   1.000
_cell.angle_alpha   90.00
_cell.angle_beta   90.00
_cell.angle_gamma   90.00
#
_symmetry.space_group_name_H-M   'P 1'
#
loop_
_entity.id
_entity.type
_entity.pdbx_description
1 polymer ?
#
loop_
_entity_poly.entity_id
_entity_poly.type
_entity_poly.pdbx_seq_one_letter_code
_entity_poly.pdbx_strand_id
1 'polypeptide(L)'
;MRSLKLDMPKSLSQRVMQRLRQAIIDGEFALGAAISEEMVANAFGVSRTPVREAMGHLQAQGLVVIRSQVGSFVFTPSAEDINALYTFRIALEPKAAEFAFRHDRDGAIATMNEAIAAMEPAVAARDNIAYGRADAAFHEGLFAHCGNRYLVESYQLVSGRVAALRTNLTSPIDVRTRTSFDEHRKLLDLFARGEFAAFEALMTTHITNSGVVYAKALNVEAWNAEASRVEARRSTERF
;
A
#
# COMPACT_ATOMS: atom_id res chain seq x y z
N MET A 1 31.25 29.82 -1.35
CA MET A 1 29.82 29.47 -1.12
C MET A 1 29.71 28.91 0.29
N ARG A 2 28.90 29.54 1.16
CA ARG A 2 28.64 29.00 2.51
C ARG A 2 27.90 27.66 2.40
N SER A 3 28.37 26.66 3.15
CA SER A 3 27.71 25.36 3.25
C SER A 3 26.27 25.54 3.77
N LEU A 4 25.28 25.16 2.96
CA LEU A 4 23.85 25.14 3.34
C LEU A 4 23.49 23.79 4.00
N LYS A 5 24.41 23.21 4.76
CA LYS A 5 24.18 21.94 5.46
C LYS A 5 23.13 22.16 6.56
N LEU A 6 21.97 21.58 6.39
CA LEU A 6 20.99 21.30 7.43
C LEU A 6 21.06 19.80 7.74
N ASP A 7 22.04 19.38 8.55
CA ASP A 7 22.06 18.05 9.16
C ASP A 7 21.06 18.07 10.33
N MET A 8 19.81 17.75 10.03
CA MET A 8 18.75 17.68 11.03
C MET A 8 18.27 16.23 11.15
N PRO A 9 18.11 15.70 12.38
CA PRO A 9 17.38 14.44 12.57
C PRO A 9 15.96 14.59 12.01
N LYS A 10 15.33 13.48 11.63
CA LYS A 10 13.94 13.48 11.12
C LYS A 10 13.06 14.35 12.01
N SER A 11 12.38 15.34 11.41
CA SER A 11 11.50 16.24 12.15
C SER A 11 10.37 15.46 12.84
N LEU A 12 9.77 16.03 13.88
CA LEU A 12 8.65 15.42 14.57
C LEU A 12 7.48 15.16 13.59
N SER A 13 7.23 16.08 12.65
CA SER A 13 6.20 15.90 11.62
C SER A 13 6.50 14.72 10.68
N GLN A 14 7.76 14.49 10.33
CA GLN A 14 8.15 13.32 9.55
C GLN A 14 7.94 12.00 10.31
N ARG A 15 8.23 11.98 11.62
CA ARG A 15 7.97 10.81 12.48
C ARG A 15 6.47 10.53 12.62
N VAL A 16 5.68 11.57 12.84
CA VAL A 16 4.21 11.50 12.89
C VAL A 16 3.67 10.99 11.55
N MET A 17 4.13 11.54 10.44
CA MET A 17 3.72 11.13 9.08
C MET A 17 4.01 9.64 8.85
N GLN A 18 5.23 9.19 9.17
CA GLN A 18 5.61 7.77 9.00
C GLN A 18 4.74 6.84 9.86
N ARG A 19 4.50 7.17 11.13
CA ARG A 19 3.67 6.35 12.03
C ARG A 19 2.21 6.34 11.59
N LEU A 20 1.67 7.50 11.18
CA LEU A 20 0.30 7.60 10.72
C LEU A 20 0.11 6.88 9.37
N ARG A 21 1.08 7.01 8.44
CA ARG A 21 1.10 6.23 7.19
C ARG A 21 1.05 4.73 7.47
N GLN A 22 1.87 4.26 8.42
CA GLN A 22 1.89 2.85 8.78
C GLN A 22 0.57 2.40 9.41
N ALA A 23 -0.05 3.21 10.27
CA ALA A 23 -1.34 2.92 10.87
C ALA A 23 -2.47 2.78 9.84
N ILE A 24 -2.45 3.61 8.78
CA ILE A 24 -3.40 3.49 7.66
C ILE A 24 -3.12 2.22 6.84
N ILE A 25 -1.87 1.93 6.55
CA ILE A 25 -1.48 0.73 5.80
C ILE A 25 -1.88 -0.54 6.54
N ASP A 26 -1.64 -0.59 7.86
CA ASP A 26 -1.93 -1.76 8.69
C ASP A 26 -3.42 -1.92 9.05
N GLY A 27 -4.27 -0.98 8.61
CA GLY A 27 -5.71 -1.04 8.88
C GLY A 27 -6.10 -0.63 10.30
N GLU A 28 -5.20 0.01 11.08
CA GLU A 28 -5.56 0.64 12.35
C GLU A 28 -6.62 1.74 12.13
N PHE A 29 -6.62 2.34 10.95
CA PHE A 29 -7.67 3.20 10.42
C PHE A 29 -8.26 2.56 9.17
N ALA A 30 -9.54 2.21 9.21
CA ALA A 30 -10.24 1.65 8.06
C ALA A 30 -10.32 2.65 6.90
N LEU A 31 -10.46 2.16 5.67
CA LEU A 31 -10.72 2.99 4.50
C LEU A 31 -11.99 3.82 4.72
N GLY A 32 -11.94 5.11 4.45
CA GLY A 32 -13.04 6.05 4.68
C GLY A 32 -13.24 6.49 6.13
N ALA A 33 -12.47 5.97 7.08
CA ALA A 33 -12.57 6.39 8.48
C ALA A 33 -12.24 7.88 8.63
N ALA A 34 -13.02 8.57 9.48
CA ALA A 34 -12.73 9.95 9.86
C ALA A 34 -11.45 9.99 10.70
N ILE A 35 -10.56 10.93 10.39
CA ILE A 35 -9.31 11.13 11.08
C ILE A 35 -9.10 12.63 11.34
N SER A 36 -9.02 13.05 12.60
CA SER A 36 -8.83 14.46 12.94
C SER A 36 -7.43 14.74 13.48
N GLU A 37 -6.95 15.98 13.24
CA GLU A 37 -5.69 16.46 13.82
C GLU A 37 -5.65 16.28 15.34
N GLU A 38 -6.77 16.53 16.02
CA GLU A 38 -6.89 16.41 17.46
C GLU A 38 -6.78 14.96 17.93
N MET A 39 -7.49 14.04 17.27
CA MET A 39 -7.44 12.61 17.60
C MET A 39 -6.01 12.08 17.45
N VAL A 40 -5.33 12.39 16.35
CA VAL A 40 -3.94 11.95 16.11
C VAL A 40 -2.98 12.61 17.09
N ALA A 41 -3.13 13.91 17.37
CA ALA A 41 -2.30 14.63 18.31
C ALA A 41 -2.39 14.02 19.72
N ASN A 42 -3.59 13.72 20.19
CA ASN A 42 -3.84 13.06 21.46
C ASN A 42 -3.25 11.64 21.50
N ALA A 43 -3.48 10.84 20.45
CA ALA A 43 -2.98 9.46 20.36
C ALA A 43 -1.45 9.39 20.38
N PHE A 44 -0.77 10.37 19.77
CA PHE A 44 0.70 10.39 19.65
C PHE A 44 1.39 11.23 20.74
N GLY A 45 0.62 11.92 21.59
CA GLY A 45 1.18 12.79 22.63
C GLY A 45 1.97 13.98 22.07
N VAL A 46 1.51 14.58 20.98
CA VAL A 46 2.16 15.71 20.29
C VAL A 46 1.17 16.87 20.11
N SER A 47 1.69 18.08 19.78
CA SER A 47 0.84 19.20 19.40
C SER A 47 0.21 19.00 18.01
N ARG A 48 -0.83 19.78 17.66
CA ARG A 48 -1.52 19.70 16.37
C ARG A 48 -0.66 20.11 15.17
N THR A 49 0.32 20.99 15.35
CA THR A 49 1.15 21.50 14.23
C THR A 49 1.88 20.40 13.47
N PRO A 50 2.70 19.53 14.10
CA PRO A 50 3.36 18.42 13.38
C PRO A 50 2.36 17.42 12.78
N VAL A 51 1.17 17.26 13.36
CA VAL A 51 0.11 16.41 12.81
C VAL A 51 -0.47 17.00 11.53
N ARG A 52 -0.76 18.31 11.51
CA ARG A 52 -1.27 19.01 10.33
C ARG A 52 -0.29 18.90 9.16
N GLU A 53 0.99 19.10 9.41
CA GLU A 53 2.04 18.93 8.39
C GLU A 53 2.07 17.49 7.88
N ALA A 54 2.03 16.51 8.79
CA ALA A 54 2.01 15.09 8.44
C ALA A 54 0.78 14.73 7.59
N MET A 55 -0.41 15.21 7.96
CA MET A 55 -1.64 14.99 7.20
C MET A 55 -1.59 15.64 5.82
N GLY A 56 -0.99 16.83 5.69
CA GLY A 56 -0.74 17.46 4.39
C GLY A 56 0.15 16.61 3.47
N HIS A 57 1.22 16.01 4.02
CA HIS A 57 2.05 15.07 3.27
C HIS A 57 1.29 13.79 2.87
N LEU A 58 0.47 13.24 3.75
CA LEU A 58 -0.35 12.05 3.45
C LEU A 58 -1.46 12.36 2.43
N GLN A 59 -1.99 13.58 2.44
CA GLN A 59 -2.90 14.06 1.41
C GLN A 59 -2.21 14.12 0.04
N ALA A 60 -0.99 14.64 -0.03
CA ALA A 60 -0.21 14.65 -1.27
C ALA A 60 0.08 13.23 -1.80
N GLN A 61 0.19 12.22 -0.91
CA GLN A 61 0.31 10.80 -1.26
C GLN A 61 -1.05 10.14 -1.54
N GLY A 62 -2.16 10.85 -1.40
CA GLY A 62 -3.52 10.33 -1.60
C GLY A 62 -3.99 9.32 -0.54
N LEU A 63 -3.32 9.22 0.62
CA LEU A 63 -3.72 8.38 1.74
C LEU A 63 -4.75 9.05 2.66
N VAL A 64 -4.79 10.36 2.67
CA VAL A 64 -5.76 11.17 3.42
C VAL A 64 -6.48 12.10 2.46
N VAL A 65 -7.78 12.25 2.63
CA VAL A 65 -8.63 13.18 1.90
C VAL A 65 -9.11 14.26 2.87
N ILE A 66 -8.71 15.50 2.65
CA ILE A 66 -9.16 16.66 3.44
C ILE A 66 -10.29 17.34 2.68
N ARG A 67 -11.51 17.33 3.26
CA ARG A 67 -12.69 18.00 2.73
C ARG A 67 -12.95 19.26 3.54
N SER A 68 -12.90 20.42 2.86
CA SER A 68 -13.13 21.71 3.52
C SER A 68 -14.44 21.71 4.29
N GLN A 69 -14.43 22.20 5.52
CA GLN A 69 -15.57 22.28 6.44
C GLN A 69 -16.23 20.95 6.83
N VAL A 70 -15.77 19.81 6.30
CA VAL A 70 -16.34 18.49 6.59
C VAL A 70 -15.39 17.68 7.49
N GLY A 71 -14.10 17.70 7.20
CA GLY A 71 -13.11 16.95 7.97
C GLY A 71 -12.07 16.25 7.10
N SER A 72 -11.26 15.44 7.74
CA SER A 72 -10.26 14.62 7.07
C SER A 72 -10.61 13.14 7.22
N PHE A 73 -10.33 12.37 6.19
CA PHE A 73 -10.70 10.97 6.09
C PHE A 73 -9.55 10.16 5.50
N VAL A 74 -9.43 8.90 5.89
CA VAL A 74 -8.62 7.95 5.15
C VAL A 74 -9.23 7.81 3.75
N PHE A 75 -8.40 7.66 2.72
CA PHE A 75 -8.87 7.54 1.35
C PHE A 75 -9.83 6.36 1.19
N THR A 76 -10.79 6.52 0.27
CA THR A 76 -11.72 5.46 -0.12
C THR A 76 -11.66 5.37 -1.64
N PRO A 77 -10.99 4.36 -2.21
CA PRO A 77 -10.91 4.22 -3.65
C PRO A 77 -12.25 3.76 -4.23
N SER A 78 -12.54 4.17 -5.45
CA SER A 78 -13.54 3.55 -6.31
C SER A 78 -12.96 2.32 -7.02
N ALA A 79 -13.81 1.54 -7.67
CA ALA A 79 -13.34 0.45 -8.55
C ALA A 79 -12.51 0.99 -9.73
N GLU A 80 -12.81 2.20 -10.21
CA GLU A 80 -12.06 2.89 -11.24
C GLU A 80 -10.67 3.31 -10.74
N ASP A 81 -10.56 3.83 -9.51
CA ASP A 81 -9.28 4.15 -8.88
C ASP A 81 -8.40 2.89 -8.73
N ILE A 82 -8.99 1.76 -8.33
CA ILE A 82 -8.26 0.50 -8.25
C ILE A 82 -7.74 0.11 -9.63
N ASN A 83 -8.59 0.15 -10.66
CA ASN A 83 -8.17 -0.18 -12.02
C ASN A 83 -7.02 0.74 -12.50
N ALA A 84 -7.12 2.04 -12.26
CA ALA A 84 -6.07 3.00 -12.61
C ALA A 84 -4.75 2.74 -11.85
N LEU A 85 -4.81 2.46 -10.54
CA LEU A 85 -3.64 2.12 -9.72
C LEU A 85 -2.96 0.84 -10.22
N TYR A 86 -3.73 -0.17 -10.60
CA TYR A 86 -3.19 -1.47 -10.99
C TYR A 86 -2.66 -1.47 -12.42
N THR A 87 -3.29 -0.75 -13.35
CA THR A 87 -2.72 -0.51 -14.69
C THR A 87 -1.43 0.31 -14.64
N PHE A 88 -1.33 1.28 -13.73
CA PHE A 88 -0.09 2.00 -13.48
C PHE A 88 1.03 1.09 -12.96
N ARG A 89 0.73 0.16 -12.04
CA ARG A 89 1.68 -0.84 -11.57
C ARG A 89 2.19 -1.74 -12.70
N ILE A 90 1.28 -2.24 -13.54
CA ILE A 90 1.61 -3.08 -14.71
C ILE A 90 2.56 -2.34 -15.67
N ALA A 91 2.40 -1.03 -15.82
CA ALA A 91 3.29 -0.23 -16.67
C ALA A 91 4.69 -0.02 -16.08
N LEU A 92 4.84 0.02 -14.75
CA LEU A 92 6.09 0.37 -14.09
C LEU A 92 6.89 -0.82 -13.54
N GLU A 93 6.23 -1.79 -12.91
CA GLU A 93 6.92 -2.84 -12.16
C GLU A 93 7.76 -3.78 -13.05
N PRO A 94 7.29 -4.25 -14.22
CA PRO A 94 8.13 -5.03 -15.13
C PRO A 94 9.35 -4.25 -15.62
N LYS A 95 9.19 -2.95 -15.88
CA LYS A 95 10.29 -2.10 -16.31
C LYS A 95 11.29 -1.84 -15.18
N ALA A 96 10.82 -1.65 -13.96
CA ALA A 96 11.68 -1.55 -12.79
C ALA A 96 12.50 -2.84 -12.57
N ALA A 97 11.88 -4.01 -12.78
CA ALA A 97 12.56 -5.30 -12.71
C ALA A 97 13.67 -5.42 -13.77
N GLU A 98 13.40 -5.05 -15.01
CA GLU A 98 14.42 -5.05 -16.08
C GLU A 98 15.61 -4.15 -15.72
N PHE A 99 15.34 -2.97 -15.17
CA PHE A 99 16.40 -2.04 -14.76
C PHE A 99 17.14 -2.54 -13.52
N ALA A 100 16.47 -3.11 -12.52
CA ALA A 100 17.09 -3.69 -11.34
C ALA A 100 18.05 -4.82 -11.70
N PHE A 101 17.66 -5.67 -12.63
CA PHE A 101 18.53 -6.75 -13.11
C PHE A 101 19.82 -6.24 -13.76
N ARG A 102 19.76 -5.09 -14.45
CA ARG A 102 20.94 -4.49 -15.10
C ARG A 102 21.78 -3.67 -14.15
N HIS A 103 21.16 -3.05 -13.13
CA HIS A 103 21.82 -2.11 -12.24
C HIS A 103 22.35 -2.77 -10.97
N ASP A 104 21.53 -3.57 -10.28
CA ASP A 104 21.87 -4.26 -9.03
C ASP A 104 21.06 -5.55 -8.89
N ARG A 105 21.40 -6.53 -9.73
CA ARG A 105 20.72 -7.84 -9.77
C ARG A 105 20.77 -8.57 -8.43
N ASP A 106 21.95 -8.64 -7.83
CA ASP A 106 22.16 -9.44 -6.64
C ASP A 106 21.47 -8.81 -5.43
N GLY A 107 21.48 -7.48 -5.30
CA GLY A 107 20.71 -6.75 -4.30
C GLY A 107 19.20 -6.95 -4.48
N ALA A 108 18.69 -6.89 -5.71
CA ALA A 108 17.27 -7.15 -5.99
C ALA A 108 16.88 -8.59 -5.62
N ILE A 109 17.67 -9.60 -5.99
CA ILE A 109 17.43 -11.00 -5.62
C ILE A 109 17.44 -11.17 -4.10
N ALA A 110 18.40 -10.57 -3.40
CA ALA A 110 18.46 -10.65 -1.94
C ALA A 110 17.18 -10.06 -1.29
N THR A 111 16.77 -8.86 -1.70
CA THR A 111 15.57 -8.20 -1.19
C THR A 111 14.30 -9.00 -1.49
N MET A 112 14.15 -9.54 -2.71
CA MET A 112 13.01 -10.37 -3.07
C MET A 112 12.98 -11.70 -2.27
N ASN A 113 14.14 -12.32 -2.03
CA ASN A 113 14.25 -13.52 -1.18
C ASN A 113 13.85 -13.22 0.28
N GLU A 114 14.32 -12.13 0.86
CA GLU A 114 13.94 -11.71 2.21
C GLU A 114 12.43 -11.49 2.33
N ALA A 115 11.82 -10.85 1.33
CA ALA A 115 10.39 -10.65 1.28
C ALA A 115 9.62 -11.97 1.22
N ILE A 116 10.03 -12.93 0.38
CA ILE A 116 9.42 -14.26 0.28
C ILE A 116 9.59 -15.03 1.59
N ALA A 117 10.77 -14.97 2.22
CA ALA A 117 11.02 -15.60 3.51
C ALA A 117 10.13 -15.03 4.63
N ALA A 118 9.77 -13.73 4.55
CA ALA A 118 8.81 -13.11 5.46
C ALA A 118 7.34 -13.45 5.15
N MET A 119 6.98 -13.71 3.87
CA MET A 119 5.62 -14.13 3.49
C MET A 119 5.29 -15.52 4.02
N GLU A 120 6.22 -16.46 4.00
CA GLU A 120 5.98 -17.87 4.34
C GLU A 120 5.37 -18.05 5.75
N PRO A 121 5.99 -17.55 6.84
CA PRO A 121 5.40 -17.64 8.17
C PRO A 121 4.10 -16.85 8.30
N ALA A 122 3.94 -15.74 7.58
CA ALA A 122 2.71 -14.95 7.58
C ALA A 122 1.53 -15.75 6.97
N VAL A 123 1.78 -16.49 5.88
CA VAL A 123 0.78 -17.40 5.29
C VAL A 123 0.42 -18.52 6.28
N ALA A 124 1.41 -19.13 6.94
CA ALA A 124 1.19 -20.20 7.91
C ALA A 124 0.40 -19.71 9.15
N ALA A 125 0.72 -18.50 9.65
CA ALA A 125 0.05 -17.88 10.79
C ALA A 125 -1.30 -17.23 10.43
N ARG A 126 -1.65 -17.12 9.16
CA ARG A 126 -2.79 -16.35 8.64
C ARG A 126 -2.75 -14.87 9.06
N ASP A 127 -1.55 -14.30 9.09
CA ASP A 127 -1.32 -12.88 9.42
C ASP A 127 -1.33 -12.03 8.13
N ASN A 128 -2.49 -11.43 7.85
CA ASN A 128 -2.69 -10.60 6.67
C ASN A 128 -1.80 -9.33 6.67
N ILE A 129 -1.53 -8.77 7.86
CA ILE A 129 -0.71 -7.56 8.00
C ILE A 129 0.75 -7.89 7.67
N ALA A 130 1.28 -8.96 8.28
CA ALA A 130 2.63 -9.41 8.01
C ALA A 130 2.80 -9.81 6.53
N TYR A 131 1.82 -10.54 5.96
CA TYR A 131 1.84 -10.89 4.54
C TYR A 131 1.82 -9.66 3.64
N GLY A 132 0.91 -8.71 3.87
CA GLY A 132 0.80 -7.48 3.08
C GLY A 132 2.05 -6.61 3.12
N ARG A 133 2.74 -6.56 4.27
CA ARG A 133 4.03 -5.87 4.41
C ARG A 133 5.14 -6.57 3.61
N ALA A 134 5.22 -7.88 3.69
CA ALA A 134 6.20 -8.66 2.94
C ALA A 134 5.95 -8.60 1.42
N ASP A 135 4.69 -8.65 1.00
CA ASP A 135 4.27 -8.46 -0.39
C ASP A 135 4.65 -7.05 -0.90
N ALA A 136 4.43 -6.01 -0.11
CA ALA A 136 4.86 -4.65 -0.45
C ALA A 136 6.39 -4.57 -0.60
N ALA A 137 7.16 -5.18 0.32
CA ALA A 137 8.61 -5.20 0.27
C ALA A 137 9.15 -5.90 -1.00
N PHE A 138 8.51 -6.98 -1.45
CA PHE A 138 8.86 -7.67 -2.69
C PHE A 138 8.78 -6.74 -3.90
N HIS A 139 7.66 -6.05 -4.07
CA HIS A 139 7.44 -5.14 -5.20
C HIS A 139 8.32 -3.88 -5.09
N GLU A 140 8.43 -3.28 -3.90
CA GLU A 140 9.28 -2.11 -3.64
C GLU A 140 10.77 -2.42 -3.87
N GLY A 141 11.20 -3.66 -3.63
CA GLY A 141 12.55 -4.12 -3.89
C GLY A 141 12.99 -3.95 -5.34
N LEU A 142 12.09 -4.14 -6.30
CA LEU A 142 12.39 -3.92 -7.72
C LEU A 142 12.77 -2.46 -7.99
N PHE A 143 12.09 -1.51 -7.35
CA PHE A 143 12.37 -0.09 -7.49
C PHE A 143 13.63 0.33 -6.71
N ALA A 144 13.86 -0.24 -5.54
CA ALA A 144 15.05 0.07 -4.72
C ALA A 144 16.36 -0.22 -5.48
N HIS A 145 16.36 -1.23 -6.33
CA HIS A 145 17.52 -1.69 -7.08
C HIS A 145 17.55 -1.28 -8.56
N CYS A 146 16.52 -0.56 -9.06
CA CYS A 146 16.41 -0.23 -10.49
C CYS A 146 17.35 0.87 -10.98
N GLY A 147 18.03 1.61 -10.08
CA GLY A 147 18.93 2.71 -10.44
C GLY A 147 18.27 3.91 -11.12
N ASN A 148 16.92 3.95 -11.17
CA ASN A 148 16.17 5.04 -11.81
C ASN A 148 15.31 5.77 -10.78
N ARG A 149 15.80 6.93 -10.30
CA ARG A 149 15.09 7.74 -9.29
C ARG A 149 13.66 8.14 -9.69
N TYR A 150 13.41 8.38 -10.98
CA TYR A 150 12.09 8.79 -11.45
C TYR A 150 11.07 7.67 -11.40
N LEU A 151 11.48 6.42 -11.65
CA LEU A 151 10.62 5.25 -11.42
C LEU A 151 10.31 5.11 -9.93
N VAL A 152 11.33 5.24 -9.07
CA VAL A 152 11.17 5.18 -7.60
C VAL A 152 10.18 6.24 -7.12
N GLU A 153 10.39 7.51 -7.48
CA GLU A 153 9.53 8.64 -7.10
C GLU A 153 8.09 8.44 -7.60
N SER A 154 7.93 8.00 -8.86
CA SER A 154 6.61 7.72 -9.43
C SER A 154 5.87 6.62 -8.68
N TYR A 155 6.54 5.52 -8.34
CA TYR A 155 5.93 4.43 -7.59
C TYR A 155 5.59 4.83 -6.14
N GLN A 156 6.43 5.64 -5.50
CA GLN A 156 6.19 6.14 -4.15
C GLN A 156 4.90 6.96 -4.01
N LEU A 157 4.43 7.60 -5.09
CA LEU A 157 3.15 8.31 -5.10
C LEU A 157 1.95 7.37 -4.87
N VAL A 158 2.06 6.10 -5.22
CA VAL A 158 0.97 5.13 -5.16
C VAL A 158 1.20 3.99 -4.18
N SER A 159 2.45 3.68 -3.81
CA SER A 159 2.83 2.51 -3.01
C SER A 159 2.05 2.41 -1.69
N GLY A 160 1.85 3.54 -1.01
CA GLY A 160 1.09 3.58 0.24
C GLY A 160 -0.37 3.19 0.07
N ARG A 161 -1.03 3.67 -1.01
CA ARG A 161 -2.42 3.30 -1.33
C ARG A 161 -2.53 1.82 -1.69
N VAL A 162 -1.60 1.33 -2.51
CA VAL A 162 -1.55 -0.09 -2.86
C VAL A 162 -1.36 -0.97 -1.63
N ALA A 163 -0.43 -0.61 -0.73
CA ALA A 163 -0.20 -1.33 0.51
C ALA A 163 -1.43 -1.33 1.43
N ALA A 164 -2.12 -0.18 1.57
CA ALA A 164 -3.35 -0.08 2.35
C ALA A 164 -4.48 -0.94 1.75
N LEU A 165 -4.63 -1.00 0.42
CA LEU A 165 -5.61 -1.88 -0.23
C LEU A 165 -5.34 -3.35 0.09
N ARG A 166 -4.07 -3.78 0.05
CA ARG A 166 -3.67 -5.15 0.38
C ARG A 166 -4.12 -5.55 1.78
N THR A 167 -3.86 -4.71 2.76
CA THR A 167 -4.18 -5.02 4.16
C THR A 167 -5.67 -4.91 4.47
N ASN A 168 -6.33 -3.85 3.95
CA ASN A 168 -7.73 -3.58 4.30
C ASN A 168 -8.74 -4.39 3.50
N LEU A 169 -8.41 -4.82 2.26
CA LEU A 169 -9.35 -5.49 1.35
C LEU A 169 -9.01 -6.96 1.12
N THR A 170 -7.94 -7.49 1.72
CA THR A 170 -7.67 -8.91 1.69
C THR A 170 -8.52 -9.58 2.76
N SER A 171 -9.44 -10.43 2.35
CA SER A 171 -10.13 -11.39 3.23
C SER A 171 -9.10 -12.27 3.96
N PRO A 172 -9.48 -12.92 5.09
CA PRO A 172 -8.59 -13.84 5.80
C PRO A 172 -7.87 -14.75 4.80
N ILE A 173 -6.57 -15.00 5.02
CA ILE A 173 -5.69 -15.75 4.11
C ILE A 173 -6.41 -16.96 3.55
N ASP A 174 -6.72 -16.88 2.30
CA ASP A 174 -7.49 -17.84 1.52
C ASP A 174 -6.62 -18.50 0.43
N VAL A 175 -7.29 -19.24 -0.46
CA VAL A 175 -6.66 -19.87 -1.64
C VAL A 175 -5.95 -18.81 -2.50
N ARG A 176 -6.48 -17.57 -2.59
CA ARG A 176 -5.87 -16.51 -3.40
C ARG A 176 -4.53 -16.04 -2.85
N THR A 177 -4.40 -15.86 -1.53
CA THR A 177 -3.14 -15.46 -0.90
C THR A 177 -2.07 -16.53 -1.11
N ARG A 178 -2.42 -17.82 -1.03
CA ARG A 178 -1.50 -18.93 -1.33
C ARG A 178 -1.06 -18.92 -2.79
N THR A 179 -1.99 -18.71 -3.73
CA THR A 179 -1.67 -18.56 -5.15
C THR A 179 -0.73 -17.37 -5.39
N SER A 180 -0.99 -16.23 -4.76
CA SER A 180 -0.15 -15.05 -4.84
C SER A 180 1.27 -15.31 -4.31
N PHE A 181 1.40 -16.03 -3.19
CA PHE A 181 2.70 -16.44 -2.65
C PHE A 181 3.49 -17.34 -3.62
N ASP A 182 2.83 -18.32 -4.24
CA ASP A 182 3.46 -19.17 -5.26
C ASP A 182 3.85 -18.39 -6.52
N GLU A 183 3.05 -17.38 -6.90
CA GLU A 183 3.38 -16.46 -7.99
C GLU A 183 4.66 -15.64 -7.68
N HIS A 184 4.83 -15.14 -6.44
CA HIS A 184 6.05 -14.42 -6.03
C HIS A 184 7.31 -15.30 -6.13
N ARG A 185 7.23 -16.56 -5.73
CA ARG A 185 8.35 -17.52 -5.86
C ARG A 185 8.74 -17.72 -7.33
N LYS A 186 7.75 -17.86 -8.21
CA LYS A 186 7.97 -18.00 -9.66
C LYS A 186 8.55 -16.72 -10.27
N LEU A 187 8.06 -15.55 -9.84
CA LEU A 187 8.58 -14.25 -10.28
C LEU A 187 10.06 -14.10 -9.92
N LEU A 188 10.45 -14.46 -8.70
CA LEU A 188 11.86 -14.44 -8.30
C LEU A 188 12.71 -15.37 -9.16
N ASP A 189 12.25 -16.59 -9.43
CA ASP A 189 12.98 -17.55 -10.27
C ASP A 189 13.14 -17.04 -11.70
N LEU A 190 12.08 -16.48 -12.31
CA LEU A 190 12.14 -15.87 -13.64
C LEU A 190 13.07 -14.65 -13.66
N PHE A 191 13.02 -13.80 -12.64
CA PHE A 191 13.93 -12.65 -12.50
C PHE A 191 15.38 -13.12 -12.40
N ALA A 192 15.66 -14.09 -11.54
CA ALA A 192 17.02 -14.61 -11.34
C ALA A 192 17.62 -15.21 -12.62
N ARG A 193 16.78 -15.78 -13.49
CA ARG A 193 17.20 -16.32 -14.80
C ARG A 193 17.23 -15.28 -15.91
N GLY A 194 16.71 -14.07 -15.68
CA GLY A 194 16.63 -13.01 -16.71
C GLY A 194 15.56 -13.29 -17.77
N GLU A 195 14.55 -14.10 -17.45
CA GLU A 195 13.46 -14.47 -18.36
C GLU A 195 12.37 -13.38 -18.36
N PHE A 196 12.70 -12.15 -18.81
CA PHE A 196 11.85 -10.96 -18.65
C PHE A 196 10.50 -11.06 -19.36
N ALA A 197 10.39 -11.70 -20.52
CA ALA A 197 9.10 -11.85 -21.20
C ALA A 197 8.12 -12.69 -20.34
N ALA A 198 8.61 -13.78 -19.74
CA ALA A 198 7.82 -14.62 -18.85
C ALA A 198 7.53 -13.92 -17.51
N PHE A 199 8.52 -13.18 -16.97
CA PHE A 199 8.36 -12.36 -15.77
C PHE A 199 7.27 -11.31 -15.97
N GLU A 200 7.30 -10.53 -17.05
CA GLU A 200 6.32 -9.49 -17.37
C GLU A 200 4.90 -10.08 -17.51
N ALA A 201 4.76 -11.20 -18.23
CA ALA A 201 3.48 -11.88 -18.39
C ALA A 201 2.91 -12.35 -17.05
N LEU A 202 3.74 -12.96 -16.19
CA LEU A 202 3.32 -13.42 -14.87
C LEU A 202 3.02 -12.23 -13.93
N MET A 203 3.87 -11.20 -13.91
CA MET A 203 3.67 -9.99 -13.11
C MET A 203 2.38 -9.26 -13.49
N THR A 204 2.10 -9.12 -14.79
CA THR A 204 0.86 -8.55 -15.30
C THR A 204 -0.36 -9.35 -14.81
N THR A 205 -0.32 -10.68 -14.92
CA THR A 205 -1.39 -11.56 -14.42
C THR A 205 -1.58 -11.42 -12.92
N HIS A 206 -0.50 -11.46 -12.16
CA HIS A 206 -0.48 -11.34 -10.71
C HIS A 206 -1.11 -10.01 -10.23
N ILE A 207 -0.70 -8.89 -10.83
CA ILE A 207 -1.21 -7.57 -10.50
C ILE A 207 -2.69 -7.45 -10.89
N THR A 208 -3.07 -7.88 -12.10
CA THR A 208 -4.46 -7.84 -12.58
C THR A 208 -5.40 -8.61 -11.66
N ASN A 209 -5.03 -9.84 -11.31
CA ASN A 209 -5.82 -10.69 -10.41
C ASN A 209 -6.04 -10.05 -9.03
N SER A 210 -4.99 -9.41 -8.50
CA SER A 210 -5.08 -8.69 -7.23
C SER A 210 -6.04 -7.51 -7.32
N GLY A 211 -5.98 -6.70 -8.39
CA GLY A 211 -6.90 -5.59 -8.64
C GLY A 211 -8.36 -6.03 -8.71
N VAL A 212 -8.64 -7.14 -9.41
CA VAL A 212 -10.00 -7.70 -9.50
C VAL A 212 -10.54 -8.12 -8.13
N VAL A 213 -9.71 -8.74 -7.29
CA VAL A 213 -10.11 -9.15 -5.93
C VAL A 213 -10.45 -7.93 -5.07
N TYR A 214 -9.64 -6.88 -5.10
CA TYR A 214 -9.88 -5.68 -4.29
C TYR A 214 -11.08 -4.87 -4.79
N ALA A 215 -11.29 -4.78 -6.09
CA ALA A 215 -12.49 -4.14 -6.64
C ALA A 215 -13.78 -4.88 -6.21
N LYS A 216 -13.75 -6.21 -6.16
CA LYS A 216 -14.88 -7.02 -5.66
C LYS A 216 -15.09 -6.81 -4.15
N ALA A 217 -14.02 -6.78 -3.36
CA ALA A 217 -14.10 -6.58 -1.91
C ALA A 217 -14.74 -5.22 -1.57
N LEU A 218 -14.37 -4.15 -2.28
CA LEU A 218 -15.01 -2.83 -2.11
C LEU A 218 -16.50 -2.85 -2.38
N ASN A 219 -16.95 -3.55 -3.41
CA ASN A 219 -18.38 -3.63 -3.73
C ASN A 219 -19.17 -4.37 -2.66
N VAL A 220 -18.57 -5.41 -2.04
CA VAL A 220 -19.18 -6.13 -0.91
C VAL A 220 -19.26 -5.25 0.33
N GLU A 221 -18.20 -4.51 0.65
CA GLU A 221 -18.18 -3.59 1.80
C GLU A 221 -19.15 -2.43 1.62
N ALA A 222 -19.25 -1.84 0.44
CA ALA A 222 -20.21 -0.80 0.13
C ALA A 222 -21.65 -1.30 0.28
N TRP A 223 -21.94 -2.51 -0.18
CA TRP A 223 -23.24 -3.17 -0.02
C TRP A 223 -23.56 -3.41 1.46
N ASN A 224 -22.64 -3.94 2.24
CA ASN A 224 -22.84 -4.20 3.68
C ASN A 224 -23.05 -2.92 4.47
N ALA A 225 -22.31 -1.86 4.16
CA ALA A 225 -22.49 -0.54 4.79
C ALA A 225 -23.84 0.08 4.47
N GLU A 226 -24.31 -0.05 3.23
CA GLU A 226 -25.64 0.44 2.82
C GLU A 226 -26.78 -0.37 3.48
N ALA A 227 -26.67 -1.69 3.54
CA ALA A 227 -27.62 -2.57 4.22
C ALA A 227 -27.74 -2.21 5.72
N SER A 228 -26.62 -1.98 6.40
CA SER A 228 -26.59 -1.56 7.80
C SER A 228 -27.22 -0.18 8.03
N ARG A 229 -27.03 0.76 7.11
CA ARG A 229 -27.69 2.09 7.17
C ARG A 229 -29.19 2.00 6.98
N VAL A 230 -29.66 1.14 6.07
CA VAL A 230 -31.10 0.91 5.84
C VAL A 230 -31.75 0.27 7.06
N GLU A 231 -31.10 -0.69 7.70
CA GLU A 231 -31.57 -1.31 8.95
C GLU A 231 -31.65 -0.30 10.11
N ALA A 232 -30.60 0.51 10.29
CA ALA A 232 -30.58 1.55 11.32
C ALA A 232 -31.72 2.58 11.14
N ARG A 233 -32.01 3.00 9.89
CA ARG A 233 -33.14 3.90 9.58
C ARG A 233 -34.51 3.27 9.89
N ARG A 234 -34.70 1.99 9.54
CA ARG A 234 -35.94 1.26 9.84
C ARG A 234 -36.19 1.07 11.34
N SER A 235 -35.11 0.99 12.14
CA SER A 235 -35.19 0.87 13.60
C SER A 235 -35.57 2.21 14.25
N THR A 236 -35.19 3.35 13.67
CA THR A 236 -35.55 4.70 14.16
C THR A 236 -36.95 5.16 13.76
N GLU A 237 -37.53 4.59 12.72
CA GLU A 237 -38.90 4.92 12.26
C GLU A 237 -40.00 4.08 12.97
N ARG A 238 -39.61 3.16 13.87
CA ARG A 238 -40.56 2.30 14.63
C ARG A 238 -40.82 2.80 16.05
N PHE A 239 -40.36 3.99 16.41
CA PHE A 239 -40.68 4.71 17.65
C PHE A 239 -41.30 6.05 17.31
#